data_429899c19bef3925791d317b8ab2d46c
#
_entry.id   429899c19bef3925791d317b8ab2d46c
#
_cell.length_a   1.000
_cell.length_b   1.000
_cell.length_c   1.000
_cell.angle_alpha   90.00
_cell.angle_beta   90.00
_cell.angle_gamma   90.00
#
_symmetry.space_group_name_H-M   'P 1'
#
loop_
_entity.id
_entity.type
_entity.pdbx_description
1 polymer ?
#
loop_
_entity_poly.entity_id
_entity_poly.type
_entity_poly.pdbx_seq_one_letter_code
_entity_poly.pdbx_strand_id
1 'polypeptide(L)'
;MEGAAGRGHAGVTDTRLMSIVHEVSGTASYQAGASPVPAVGGRRLPFLDRARIYACGITPYDVTHLGHAAAFVWIDALTSTLRFLGIEPEVCRNITDVDDVLDEAARRAGTPYDSFAAVQQYHFEQDMAALGVRAPVHGPRAHRYVQQVIRLAAGLLDGGAAYAREGSVYFRGQAAPGRAGLERAEALRLSAEYGGRPDDPAKEDPLDVAVWQASEPGHPAWDSPWGAGRPGWHAECAAMALSVFGVGVDVHAGGKDLRFPHHAYHAAMAETFTGVTPYARAWLHVGTVTTGGAKMAKSAGNLVLVRDLLAGYPAAAVRLMILDRGWADDWDYRPDLLDAAAARLERLYSAAGRWAADDDVTGIGRLLAADLNVPAAIDYAIETGGAPARMLATVLGLS
;
A
#
# COMPACT_ATOMS: atom_id res chain seq x y z
N MET A 1 9.42 -26.02 55.44
CA MET A 1 10.41 -24.92 55.29
C MET A 1 10.46 -24.57 53.84
N GLU A 2 9.82 -23.49 53.57
CA GLU A 2 10.23 -22.32 52.79
C GLU A 2 10.33 -22.62 51.28
N GLY A 3 9.50 -22.09 50.38
CA GLY A 3 8.90 -20.79 50.35
C GLY A 3 9.57 -19.98 49.21
N ALA A 4 9.02 -20.02 47.96
CA ALA A 4 9.37 -19.08 46.93
C ALA A 4 8.08 -18.61 46.23
N ALA A 5 7.66 -17.42 46.57
CA ALA A 5 6.49 -16.75 46.04
C ALA A 5 6.75 -16.27 44.59
N GLY A 6 6.02 -16.79 43.63
CA GLY A 6 5.87 -16.24 42.30
C GLY A 6 4.94 -15.03 42.33
N ARG A 7 5.44 -13.85 41.99
CA ARG A 7 4.61 -12.65 41.82
C ARG A 7 3.81 -12.77 40.53
N GLY A 8 2.52 -13.00 40.66
CA GLY A 8 1.57 -12.90 39.56
C GLY A 8 1.43 -11.45 39.11
N HIS A 9 1.68 -11.18 37.86
CA HIS A 9 1.23 -9.96 37.21
C HIS A 9 -0.29 -10.08 37.01
N ALA A 10 -1.03 -9.31 37.80
CA ALA A 10 -2.45 -9.14 37.62
C ALA A 10 -2.67 -8.31 36.34
N GLY A 11 -3.14 -8.97 35.28
CA GLY A 11 -3.68 -8.29 34.13
C GLY A 11 -4.95 -7.55 34.54
N VAL A 12 -4.87 -6.22 34.63
CA VAL A 12 -6.04 -5.37 34.72
C VAL A 12 -6.69 -5.32 33.35
N THR A 13 -7.61 -6.26 33.09
CA THR A 13 -8.56 -6.14 31.98
C THR A 13 -9.57 -5.09 32.40
N ASP A 14 -9.35 -3.85 31.98
CA ASP A 14 -10.29 -2.76 32.24
C ASP A 14 -11.54 -2.91 31.34
N THR A 15 -12.53 -3.64 31.88
CA THR A 15 -13.84 -3.87 31.25
C THR A 15 -14.61 -2.54 31.03
N ARG A 16 -14.16 -1.42 31.57
CA ARG A 16 -14.76 -0.10 31.37
C ARG A 16 -14.41 0.52 30.01
N LEU A 17 -13.23 0.20 29.44
CA LEU A 17 -12.88 0.67 28.11
C LEU A 17 -13.72 0.00 27.00
N MET A 18 -14.09 -1.26 27.16
CA MET A 18 -14.98 -1.95 26.21
C MET A 18 -16.41 -1.42 26.19
N SER A 19 -16.94 -0.92 27.30
CA SER A 19 -18.29 -0.36 27.33
C SER A 19 -18.39 1.02 26.67
N ILE A 20 -17.30 1.81 26.71
CA ILE A 20 -17.25 3.13 26.05
C ILE A 20 -17.19 2.99 24.53
N VAL A 21 -16.52 1.96 24.02
CA VAL A 21 -16.43 1.69 22.56
C VAL A 21 -17.77 1.27 21.95
N HIS A 22 -18.66 0.63 22.73
CA HIS A 22 -19.99 0.21 22.24
C HIS A 22 -21.01 1.36 22.16
N GLU A 23 -20.86 2.42 22.96
CA GLU A 23 -21.75 3.58 22.88
C GLU A 23 -21.43 4.54 21.73
N VAL A 24 -20.22 4.49 21.16
CA VAL A 24 -19.78 5.33 20.04
C VAL A 24 -20.08 4.69 18.67
N SER A 25 -20.69 3.49 18.63
CA SER A 25 -21.15 2.83 17.38
C SER A 25 -22.36 3.52 16.71
N GLY A 26 -22.87 4.59 17.28
CA GLY A 26 -23.74 5.52 16.59
C GLY A 26 -22.89 6.31 15.58
N THR A 27 -23.11 6.10 14.30
CA THR A 27 -22.60 6.81 13.15
C THR A 27 -22.42 8.32 13.41
N ALA A 28 -21.30 8.73 14.00
CA ALA A 28 -20.87 10.11 13.98
C ALA A 28 -20.34 10.41 12.57
N SER A 29 -21.27 10.57 11.63
CA SER A 29 -20.97 11.12 10.31
C SER A 29 -20.78 12.62 10.45
N TYR A 30 -19.78 13.14 9.80
CA TYR A 30 -19.60 14.58 9.59
C TYR A 30 -20.90 15.14 8.99
N GLN A 31 -21.54 16.14 9.64
CA GLN A 31 -22.81 16.66 9.16
C GLN A 31 -22.64 17.27 7.75
N ALA A 32 -23.47 16.81 6.82
CA ALA A 32 -23.49 17.23 5.42
C ALA A 32 -23.82 18.73 5.28
N GLY A 33 -22.82 19.56 5.28
CA GLY A 33 -22.95 21.01 5.07
C GLY A 33 -21.63 21.70 4.77
N ALA A 34 -20.52 21.15 5.23
CA ALA A 34 -19.18 21.75 5.10
C ALA A 34 -18.05 20.75 5.23
N SER A 35 -18.23 19.46 4.81
CA SER A 35 -17.14 18.49 4.85
C SER A 35 -15.95 19.03 4.05
N PRO A 36 -14.75 19.08 4.62
CA PRO A 36 -13.59 19.55 3.89
C PRO A 36 -13.30 18.63 2.71
N VAL A 37 -12.91 19.21 1.59
CA VAL A 37 -12.50 18.45 0.41
C VAL A 37 -11.14 17.82 0.69
N PRO A 38 -11.01 16.49 0.69
CA PRO A 38 -9.74 15.84 0.95
C PRO A 38 -8.71 16.14 -0.12
N ALA A 39 -7.44 16.18 0.28
CA ALA A 39 -6.30 16.29 -0.60
C ALA A 39 -5.38 15.08 -0.45
N VAL A 40 -4.70 14.70 -1.53
CA VAL A 40 -3.65 13.67 -1.56
C VAL A 40 -2.56 14.13 -2.51
N GLY A 41 -1.31 14.21 -2.02
CA GLY A 41 -0.17 14.70 -2.80
C GLY A 41 -0.36 16.13 -3.26
N GLY A 42 -0.95 16.98 -2.44
CA GLY A 42 -1.27 18.38 -2.75
C GLY A 42 -2.44 18.57 -3.73
N ARG A 43 -3.07 17.50 -4.21
CA ARG A 43 -4.23 17.56 -5.12
C ARG A 43 -5.54 17.44 -4.35
N ARG A 44 -6.39 18.43 -4.48
CA ARG A 44 -7.77 18.39 -3.95
C ARG A 44 -8.61 17.40 -4.76
N LEU A 45 -9.30 16.51 -4.05
CA LEU A 45 -10.11 15.44 -4.63
C LEU A 45 -11.57 15.58 -4.18
N PRO A 46 -12.40 16.36 -4.89
CA PRO A 46 -13.83 16.39 -4.61
C PRO A 46 -14.45 15.04 -4.99
N PHE A 47 -15.27 14.50 -4.08
CA PHE A 47 -16.06 13.29 -4.26
C PHE A 47 -17.54 13.62 -4.06
N LEU A 48 -18.42 12.83 -4.68
CA LEU A 48 -19.83 12.84 -4.35
C LEU A 48 -20.10 11.89 -3.18
N ASP A 49 -19.81 10.61 -3.34
CA ASP A 49 -20.09 9.55 -2.37
C ASP A 49 -19.01 8.47 -2.30
N ARG A 50 -18.25 8.22 -3.36
CA ARG A 50 -17.30 7.12 -3.49
C ARG A 50 -15.93 7.56 -3.97
N ALA A 51 -14.90 6.82 -3.52
CA ALA A 51 -13.51 6.97 -3.96
C ALA A 51 -12.94 5.61 -4.37
N ARG A 52 -12.46 5.48 -5.62
CA ARG A 52 -11.81 4.28 -6.14
C ARG A 52 -10.31 4.34 -5.86
N ILE A 53 -9.81 3.41 -5.05
CA ILE A 53 -8.41 3.40 -4.62
C ILE A 53 -7.78 2.09 -5.09
N TYR A 54 -6.81 2.20 -6.01
CA TYR A 54 -5.98 1.06 -6.38
C TYR A 54 -4.68 1.11 -5.58
N ALA A 55 -4.48 0.10 -4.75
CA ALA A 55 -3.25 -0.07 -3.97
C ALA A 55 -2.43 -1.20 -4.59
N CYS A 56 -1.21 -0.90 -5.05
CA CYS A 56 -0.27 -1.96 -5.39
C CYS A 56 0.01 -2.80 -4.14
N GLY A 57 -0.28 -4.10 -4.27
CA GLY A 57 -0.19 -5.05 -3.18
C GLY A 57 1.21 -5.63 -3.02
N ILE A 58 1.30 -6.95 -2.97
CA ILE A 58 2.57 -7.66 -2.78
C ILE A 58 2.82 -8.68 -3.89
N THR A 59 4.11 -8.95 -4.13
CA THR A 59 4.57 -10.21 -4.69
C THR A 59 4.85 -11.15 -3.49
N PRO A 60 4.09 -12.25 -3.35
CA PRO A 60 4.12 -13.07 -2.13
C PRO A 60 5.32 -14.03 -2.11
N TYR A 61 6.53 -13.51 -2.02
CA TYR A 61 7.76 -14.31 -2.00
C TYR A 61 8.56 -14.20 -0.71
N ASP A 62 8.24 -13.24 0.16
CA ASP A 62 9.00 -12.99 1.39
C ASP A 62 8.10 -12.55 2.55
N VAL A 63 8.71 -12.44 3.73
CA VAL A 63 8.04 -12.04 4.98
C VAL A 63 7.67 -10.56 4.98
N THR A 64 6.60 -10.23 5.71
CA THR A 64 6.15 -8.85 5.88
C THR A 64 7.09 -8.08 6.81
N HIS A 65 7.73 -7.06 6.30
CA HIS A 65 8.56 -6.16 7.09
C HIS A 65 7.92 -4.76 7.24
N LEU A 66 8.47 -3.94 8.12
CA LEU A 66 7.96 -2.62 8.48
C LEU A 66 7.78 -1.69 7.26
N GLY A 67 8.62 -1.80 6.23
CA GLY A 67 8.46 -1.03 4.99
C GLY A 67 7.15 -1.35 4.26
N HIS A 68 6.76 -2.64 4.16
CA HIS A 68 5.46 -3.03 3.62
C HIS A 68 4.33 -2.51 4.51
N ALA A 69 4.45 -2.71 5.83
CA ALA A 69 3.43 -2.29 6.79
C ALA A 69 3.17 -0.77 6.72
N ALA A 70 4.22 0.03 6.57
CA ALA A 70 4.08 1.49 6.47
C ALA A 70 3.18 1.90 5.31
N ALA A 71 3.37 1.33 4.12
CA ALA A 71 2.54 1.63 2.96
C ALA A 71 1.07 1.30 3.23
N PHE A 72 0.76 0.11 3.76
CA PHE A 72 -0.62 -0.32 3.96
C PHE A 72 -1.31 0.35 5.15
N VAL A 73 -0.59 0.71 6.20
CA VAL A 73 -1.12 1.51 7.32
C VAL A 73 -1.49 2.92 6.86
N TRP A 74 -0.70 3.55 5.99
CA TRP A 74 -1.05 4.84 5.40
C TRP A 74 -2.24 4.77 4.44
N ILE A 75 -2.33 3.70 3.63
CA ILE A 75 -3.49 3.47 2.77
C ILE A 75 -4.76 3.27 3.62
N ASP A 76 -4.66 2.53 4.73
CA ASP A 76 -5.76 2.34 5.67
C ASP A 76 -6.15 3.67 6.35
N ALA A 77 -5.19 4.51 6.74
CA ALA A 77 -5.45 5.84 7.29
C ALA A 77 -6.17 6.76 6.27
N LEU A 78 -5.77 6.73 4.99
CA LEU A 78 -6.49 7.42 3.92
C LEU A 78 -7.95 6.94 3.82
N THR A 79 -8.16 5.63 3.76
CA THR A 79 -9.50 5.06 3.62
C THR A 79 -10.39 5.34 4.83
N SER A 80 -9.82 5.33 6.03
CA SER A 80 -10.51 5.69 7.26
C SER A 80 -10.88 7.17 7.31
N THR A 81 -9.96 8.03 6.86
CA THR A 81 -10.22 9.47 6.74
C THR A 81 -11.35 9.74 5.75
N LEU A 82 -11.37 9.08 4.60
CA LEU A 82 -12.44 9.23 3.61
C LEU A 82 -13.79 8.82 4.20
N ARG A 83 -13.87 7.66 4.90
CA ARG A 83 -15.12 7.25 5.58
C ARG A 83 -15.57 8.25 6.64
N PHE A 84 -14.64 8.75 7.43
CA PHE A 84 -14.93 9.78 8.42
C PHE A 84 -15.52 11.04 7.77
N LEU A 85 -15.08 11.41 6.57
CA LEU A 85 -15.59 12.53 5.79
C LEU A 85 -16.88 12.20 5.01
N GLY A 86 -17.45 11.01 5.17
CA GLY A 86 -18.68 10.57 4.49
C GLY A 86 -18.48 10.07 3.06
N ILE A 87 -17.23 9.73 2.69
CA ILE A 87 -16.87 9.21 1.36
C ILE A 87 -16.55 7.74 1.50
N GLU A 88 -17.27 6.85 0.79
CA GLU A 88 -17.02 5.41 0.84
C GLU A 88 -15.83 5.01 -0.06
N PRO A 89 -14.70 4.54 0.50
CA PRO A 89 -13.57 4.09 -0.31
C PRO A 89 -13.80 2.66 -0.81
N GLU A 90 -13.73 2.48 -2.12
CA GLU A 90 -13.69 1.18 -2.78
C GLU A 90 -12.23 0.81 -3.06
N VAL A 91 -11.68 -0.08 -2.24
CA VAL A 91 -10.25 -0.44 -2.27
C VAL A 91 -10.02 -1.70 -3.07
N CYS A 92 -9.13 -1.64 -4.05
CA CYS A 92 -8.55 -2.78 -4.74
C CYS A 92 -7.07 -2.93 -4.33
N ARG A 93 -6.69 -4.07 -3.76
CA ARG A 93 -5.29 -4.43 -3.45
C ARG A 93 -4.96 -5.73 -4.16
N ASN A 94 -4.11 -5.65 -5.17
CA ASN A 94 -3.73 -6.81 -5.98
C ASN A 94 -2.69 -7.69 -5.28
N ILE A 95 -2.57 -8.92 -5.80
CA ILE A 95 -1.47 -9.85 -5.53
C ILE A 95 -0.80 -10.17 -6.87
N THR A 96 0.49 -9.82 -7.00
CA THR A 96 1.31 -10.17 -8.15
C THR A 96 1.92 -11.57 -7.92
N ASP A 97 1.10 -12.58 -8.14
CA ASP A 97 1.47 -13.99 -7.95
C ASP A 97 1.90 -14.69 -9.25
N VAL A 98 2.36 -13.93 -10.23
CA VAL A 98 3.06 -14.40 -11.42
C VAL A 98 4.35 -13.56 -11.57
N ASP A 99 5.45 -14.03 -10.97
CA ASP A 99 6.68 -13.24 -10.87
C ASP A 99 7.90 -14.16 -10.83
N ASP A 100 9.00 -13.76 -11.47
CA ASP A 100 10.23 -14.54 -11.53
C ASP A 100 10.87 -14.72 -10.15
N VAL A 101 10.81 -13.68 -9.31
CA VAL A 101 11.36 -13.73 -7.95
C VAL A 101 10.58 -14.71 -7.07
N LEU A 102 9.25 -14.77 -7.25
CA LEU A 102 8.39 -15.72 -6.57
C LEU A 102 8.67 -17.16 -7.04
N ASP A 103 8.81 -17.40 -8.35
CA ASP A 103 9.13 -18.72 -8.90
C ASP A 103 10.49 -19.23 -8.37
N GLU A 104 11.50 -18.36 -8.37
CA GLU A 104 12.81 -18.70 -7.82
C GLU A 104 12.76 -18.99 -6.30
N ALA A 105 11.97 -18.22 -5.54
CA ALA A 105 11.80 -18.45 -4.11
C ALA A 105 11.11 -19.79 -3.82
N ALA A 106 10.07 -20.13 -4.58
CA ALA A 106 9.36 -21.39 -4.49
C ALA A 106 10.27 -22.59 -4.81
N ARG A 107 11.09 -22.50 -5.86
CA ARG A 107 12.08 -23.51 -6.25
C ARG A 107 13.13 -23.72 -5.15
N ARG A 108 13.66 -22.64 -4.57
CA ARG A 108 14.61 -22.73 -3.45
C ARG A 108 14.00 -23.39 -2.22
N ALA A 109 12.71 -23.17 -1.99
CA ALA A 109 11.97 -23.79 -0.88
C ALA A 109 11.56 -25.23 -1.17
N GLY A 110 11.72 -25.74 -2.40
CA GLY A 110 11.25 -27.06 -2.81
C GLY A 110 9.72 -27.21 -2.74
N THR A 111 8.98 -26.14 -2.88
CA THR A 111 7.53 -26.09 -2.72
C THR A 111 6.90 -25.72 -4.07
N PRO A 112 5.73 -26.30 -4.44
CA PRO A 112 4.99 -25.86 -5.61
C PRO A 112 4.70 -24.37 -5.53
N TYR A 113 4.86 -23.70 -6.67
CA TYR A 113 4.78 -22.25 -6.82
C TYR A 113 3.50 -21.63 -6.24
N ASP A 114 2.33 -22.17 -6.59
CA ASP A 114 1.02 -21.73 -6.13
C ASP A 114 0.82 -21.92 -4.62
N SER A 115 1.28 -23.04 -4.10
CA SER A 115 1.25 -23.34 -2.66
C SER A 115 2.16 -22.40 -1.88
N PHE A 116 3.37 -22.12 -2.39
CA PHE A 116 4.29 -21.17 -1.79
C PHE A 116 3.67 -19.76 -1.74
N ALA A 117 3.13 -19.28 -2.86
CA ALA A 117 2.47 -17.98 -2.95
C ALA A 117 1.29 -17.86 -1.96
N ALA A 118 0.46 -18.90 -1.85
CA ALA A 118 -0.69 -18.92 -0.94
C ALA A 118 -0.28 -18.80 0.53
N VAL A 119 0.81 -19.48 0.95
CA VAL A 119 1.33 -19.42 2.32
C VAL A 119 1.88 -18.03 2.62
N GLN A 120 2.68 -17.45 1.72
CA GLN A 120 3.23 -16.10 1.94
C GLN A 120 2.13 -15.04 1.97
N GLN A 121 1.14 -15.14 1.09
CA GLN A 121 -0.03 -14.25 1.13
C GLN A 121 -0.78 -14.36 2.47
N TYR A 122 -1.01 -15.58 2.96
CA TYR A 122 -1.68 -15.79 4.24
C TYR A 122 -0.92 -15.10 5.39
N HIS A 123 0.40 -15.23 5.46
CA HIS A 123 1.20 -14.55 6.47
C HIS A 123 1.10 -13.03 6.38
N PHE A 124 1.16 -12.49 5.17
CA PHE A 124 0.97 -11.06 4.94
C PHE A 124 -0.41 -10.58 5.43
N GLU A 125 -1.47 -11.31 5.11
CA GLU A 125 -2.83 -10.94 5.54
C GLU A 125 -2.99 -11.01 7.06
N GLN A 126 -2.36 -11.99 7.73
CA GLN A 126 -2.33 -12.07 9.19
C GLN A 126 -1.60 -10.86 9.80
N ASP A 127 -0.44 -10.49 9.28
CA ASP A 127 0.33 -9.33 9.76
C ASP A 127 -0.47 -8.03 9.57
N MET A 128 -1.15 -7.86 8.42
CA MET A 128 -2.00 -6.69 8.16
C MET A 128 -3.21 -6.65 9.10
N ALA A 129 -3.86 -7.78 9.32
CA ALA A 129 -4.99 -7.88 10.26
C ALA A 129 -4.55 -7.58 11.70
N ALA A 130 -3.37 -8.08 12.11
CA ALA A 130 -2.81 -7.82 13.44
C ALA A 130 -2.47 -6.33 13.65
N LEU A 131 -2.13 -5.61 12.58
CA LEU A 131 -1.97 -4.15 12.60
C LEU A 131 -3.30 -3.38 12.48
N GLY A 132 -4.45 -4.05 12.37
CA GLY A 132 -5.74 -3.40 12.18
C GLY A 132 -5.95 -2.78 10.79
N VAL A 133 -5.14 -3.18 9.79
CA VAL A 133 -5.35 -2.77 8.39
C VAL A 133 -6.55 -3.52 7.81
N ARG A 134 -7.53 -2.80 7.31
CA ARG A 134 -8.76 -3.38 6.76
C ARG A 134 -8.48 -4.17 5.49
N ALA A 135 -9.21 -5.28 5.33
CA ALA A 135 -9.20 -6.05 4.09
C ALA A 135 -9.74 -5.19 2.93
N PRO A 136 -9.16 -5.32 1.72
CA PRO A 136 -9.67 -4.63 0.54
C PRO A 136 -11.02 -5.19 0.08
N VAL A 137 -11.81 -4.38 -0.64
CA VAL A 137 -13.05 -4.84 -1.29
C VAL A 137 -12.74 -5.82 -2.44
N HIS A 138 -11.67 -5.50 -3.18
CA HIS A 138 -11.21 -6.32 -4.31
C HIS A 138 -9.77 -6.77 -4.08
N GLY A 139 -9.55 -8.08 -4.24
CA GLY A 139 -8.23 -8.72 -4.11
C GLY A 139 -7.84 -9.52 -5.36
N PRO A 140 -7.65 -8.87 -6.53
CA PRO A 140 -7.31 -9.60 -7.75
C PRO A 140 -5.92 -10.22 -7.66
N ARG A 141 -5.79 -11.44 -8.22
CA ARG A 141 -4.53 -12.20 -8.29
C ARG A 141 -4.10 -12.32 -9.75
N ALA A 142 -2.84 -12.01 -10.04
CA ALA A 142 -2.32 -11.91 -11.41
C ALA A 142 -2.59 -13.16 -12.26
N HIS A 143 -2.41 -14.38 -11.68
CA HIS A 143 -2.66 -15.63 -12.41
C HIS A 143 -4.10 -15.78 -12.94
N ARG A 144 -5.08 -15.08 -12.35
CA ARG A 144 -6.49 -15.08 -12.80
C ARG A 144 -6.78 -14.03 -13.86
N TYR A 145 -5.83 -13.12 -14.11
CA TYR A 145 -5.98 -12.00 -15.05
C TYR A 145 -5.09 -12.13 -16.29
N VAL A 146 -4.52 -13.31 -16.52
CA VAL A 146 -3.65 -13.58 -17.69
C VAL A 146 -4.35 -13.25 -19.00
N GLN A 147 -5.63 -13.60 -19.16
CA GLN A 147 -6.39 -13.28 -20.38
C GLN A 147 -6.60 -11.79 -20.56
N GLN A 148 -6.72 -11.03 -19.47
CA GLN A 148 -6.82 -9.56 -19.51
C GLN A 148 -5.49 -8.94 -19.92
N VAL A 149 -4.35 -9.49 -19.46
CA VAL A 149 -3.02 -9.06 -19.91
C VAL A 149 -2.82 -9.35 -21.40
N ILE A 150 -3.25 -10.52 -21.90
CA ILE A 150 -3.20 -10.84 -23.32
C ILE A 150 -4.03 -9.83 -24.14
N ARG A 151 -5.23 -9.46 -23.67
CA ARG A 151 -6.05 -8.43 -24.33
C ARG A 151 -5.42 -7.05 -24.28
N LEU A 152 -4.80 -6.68 -23.15
CA LEU A 152 -4.03 -5.43 -23.02
C LEU A 152 -2.88 -5.40 -24.05
N ALA A 153 -2.10 -6.48 -24.12
CA ALA A 153 -1.00 -6.60 -25.07
C ALA A 153 -1.47 -6.49 -26.52
N ALA A 154 -2.56 -7.17 -26.90
CA ALA A 154 -3.14 -7.10 -28.23
C ALA A 154 -3.60 -5.67 -28.57
N GLY A 155 -4.31 -4.99 -27.66
CA GLY A 155 -4.76 -3.61 -27.89
C GLY A 155 -3.59 -2.62 -28.00
N LEU A 156 -2.53 -2.80 -27.22
CA LEU A 156 -1.32 -1.97 -27.33
C LEU A 156 -0.57 -2.21 -28.65
N LEU A 157 -0.56 -3.45 -29.14
CA LEU A 157 -0.02 -3.80 -30.47
C LEU A 157 -0.82 -3.14 -31.59
N ASP A 158 -2.14 -3.29 -31.56
CA ASP A 158 -3.05 -2.73 -32.56
C ASP A 158 -2.95 -1.19 -32.61
N GLY A 159 -2.73 -0.54 -31.45
CA GLY A 159 -2.48 0.89 -31.34
C GLY A 159 -1.06 1.33 -31.69
N GLY A 160 -0.15 0.42 -32.07
CA GLY A 160 1.25 0.74 -32.38
C GLY A 160 2.12 1.16 -31.18
N ALA A 161 1.58 1.04 -29.96
CA ALA A 161 2.30 1.38 -28.74
C ALA A 161 3.16 0.22 -28.19
N ALA A 162 3.02 -0.95 -28.77
CA ALA A 162 3.82 -2.13 -28.47
C ALA A 162 4.29 -2.81 -29.76
N TYR A 163 5.20 -3.77 -29.62
CA TYR A 163 5.68 -4.63 -30.73
C TYR A 163 5.93 -6.04 -30.20
N ALA A 164 5.79 -7.04 -31.07
CA ALA A 164 6.08 -8.43 -30.77
C ALA A 164 7.47 -8.82 -31.31
N ARG A 165 8.25 -9.52 -30.48
CA ARG A 165 9.56 -10.06 -30.85
C ARG A 165 9.89 -11.28 -30.01
N GLU A 166 10.31 -12.37 -30.66
CA GLU A 166 10.77 -13.60 -30.00
C GLU A 166 9.79 -14.18 -28.99
N GLY A 167 8.49 -14.16 -29.31
CA GLY A 167 7.43 -14.67 -28.42
C GLY A 167 7.05 -13.73 -27.26
N SER A 168 7.70 -12.58 -27.16
CA SER A 168 7.39 -11.52 -26.18
C SER A 168 6.69 -10.33 -26.84
N VAL A 169 5.94 -9.56 -26.05
CA VAL A 169 5.36 -8.27 -26.45
C VAL A 169 5.91 -7.18 -25.55
N TYR A 170 6.53 -6.17 -26.16
CA TYR A 170 7.14 -5.05 -25.45
C TYR A 170 6.34 -3.77 -25.67
N PHE A 171 6.06 -3.05 -24.58
CA PHE A 171 5.51 -1.70 -24.60
C PHE A 171 6.64 -0.68 -24.80
N ARG A 172 6.43 0.33 -25.66
CA ARG A 172 7.37 1.40 -25.93
C ARG A 172 7.48 2.35 -24.75
N GLY A 173 8.59 2.26 -24.02
CA GLY A 173 8.78 2.86 -22.70
C GLY A 173 9.36 4.25 -22.67
N GLN A 174 9.75 4.85 -23.82
CA GLN A 174 10.54 6.09 -23.89
C GLN A 174 9.92 7.29 -23.16
N ALA A 175 8.59 7.38 -23.09
CA ALA A 175 7.89 8.47 -22.42
C ALA A 175 7.65 8.23 -20.91
N ALA A 176 7.88 7.02 -20.41
CA ALA A 176 7.58 6.67 -19.01
C ALA A 176 8.40 7.45 -17.96
N PRO A 177 9.70 7.74 -18.16
CA PRO A 177 10.49 8.52 -17.19
C PRO A 177 9.90 9.91 -16.89
N GLY A 178 9.38 10.61 -17.91
CA GLY A 178 8.78 11.92 -17.75
C GLY A 178 7.57 11.94 -16.79
N ARG A 179 6.84 10.83 -16.66
CA ARG A 179 5.73 10.67 -15.69
C ARG A 179 6.21 10.69 -14.24
N ALA A 180 7.43 10.23 -14.02
CA ALA A 180 8.06 10.26 -12.70
C ALA A 180 8.99 11.47 -12.51
N GLY A 181 9.10 12.36 -13.50
CA GLY A 181 10.01 13.51 -13.45
C GLY A 181 11.48 13.09 -13.45
N LEU A 182 11.82 11.98 -14.13
CA LEU A 182 13.17 11.42 -14.17
C LEU A 182 13.85 11.71 -15.50
N GLU A 183 15.13 11.98 -15.42
CA GLU A 183 16.01 11.96 -16.58
C GLU A 183 16.28 10.52 -17.04
N ARG A 184 16.56 10.35 -18.34
CA ARG A 184 16.73 9.02 -18.96
C ARG A 184 17.80 8.16 -18.27
N ALA A 185 18.93 8.73 -17.91
CA ALA A 185 20.02 7.99 -17.27
C ALA A 185 19.61 7.40 -15.91
N GLU A 186 18.90 8.18 -15.10
CA GLU A 186 18.38 7.74 -13.81
C GLU A 186 17.26 6.68 -14.00
N ALA A 187 16.41 6.86 -14.98
CA ALA A 187 15.37 5.87 -15.31
C ALA A 187 15.97 4.52 -15.72
N LEU A 188 17.04 4.50 -16.52
CA LEU A 188 17.76 3.28 -16.88
C LEU A 188 18.35 2.58 -15.67
N ARG A 189 18.98 3.33 -14.76
CA ARG A 189 19.53 2.79 -13.52
C ARG A 189 18.44 2.16 -12.65
N LEU A 190 17.35 2.86 -12.42
CA LEU A 190 16.21 2.34 -11.65
C LEU A 190 15.55 1.15 -12.35
N SER A 191 15.38 1.19 -13.67
CA SER A 191 14.83 0.04 -14.43
C SER A 191 15.67 -1.21 -14.21
N ALA A 192 17.00 -1.11 -14.27
CA ALA A 192 17.92 -2.23 -14.02
C ALA A 192 17.82 -2.73 -12.56
N GLU A 193 17.74 -1.81 -11.58
CA GLU A 193 17.62 -2.13 -10.16
C GLU A 193 16.35 -2.94 -9.85
N TYR A 194 15.25 -2.65 -10.56
CA TYR A 194 13.96 -3.33 -10.39
C TYR A 194 13.70 -4.45 -11.40
N GLY A 195 14.75 -5.10 -11.90
CA GLY A 195 14.65 -6.31 -12.73
C GLY A 195 14.40 -6.04 -14.21
N GLY A 196 14.42 -4.80 -14.67
CA GLY A 196 14.47 -4.47 -16.09
C GLY A 196 15.76 -4.98 -16.72
N ARG A 197 15.69 -5.37 -17.99
CA ARG A 197 16.86 -5.83 -18.78
C ARG A 197 17.13 -4.80 -19.88
N PRO A 198 17.86 -3.71 -19.58
CA PRO A 198 18.11 -2.66 -20.56
C PRO A 198 18.96 -3.14 -21.75
N ASP A 199 19.79 -4.15 -21.52
CA ASP A 199 20.68 -4.73 -22.55
C ASP A 199 20.03 -5.88 -23.36
N ASP A 200 18.74 -6.13 -23.17
CA ASP A 200 18.01 -7.17 -23.90
C ASP A 200 17.96 -6.83 -25.41
N PRO A 201 18.60 -7.65 -26.29
CA PRO A 201 18.66 -7.36 -27.71
C PRO A 201 17.29 -7.43 -28.42
N ALA A 202 16.30 -8.02 -27.79
CA ALA A 202 14.94 -8.05 -28.30
C ALA A 202 14.23 -6.69 -28.15
N LYS A 203 14.74 -5.76 -27.35
CA LYS A 203 14.15 -4.43 -27.17
C LYS A 203 14.58 -3.45 -28.26
N GLU A 204 13.66 -2.58 -28.70
CA GLU A 204 13.96 -1.45 -29.57
C GLU A 204 14.59 -0.27 -28.79
N ASP A 205 14.19 -0.12 -27.52
CA ASP A 205 14.75 0.86 -26.60
C ASP A 205 14.99 0.20 -25.22
N PRO A 206 16.10 0.47 -24.54
CA PRO A 206 16.40 -0.07 -23.21
C PRO A 206 15.30 0.14 -22.16
N LEU A 207 14.45 1.16 -22.33
CA LEU A 207 13.31 1.46 -21.44
C LEU A 207 12.03 0.72 -21.82
N ASP A 208 12.01 -0.06 -22.91
CA ASP A 208 10.85 -0.86 -23.25
C ASP A 208 10.67 -1.99 -22.22
N VAL A 209 9.41 -2.27 -21.90
CA VAL A 209 9.08 -3.26 -20.86
C VAL A 209 8.14 -4.33 -21.41
N ALA A 210 8.32 -5.57 -20.98
CA ALA A 210 7.45 -6.65 -21.39
C ALA A 210 6.03 -6.43 -20.86
N VAL A 211 5.05 -6.50 -21.73
CA VAL A 211 3.62 -6.67 -21.42
C VAL A 211 3.32 -8.16 -21.34
N TRP A 212 3.92 -8.93 -22.26
CA TRP A 212 3.92 -10.39 -22.30
C TRP A 212 5.36 -10.86 -22.50
N GLN A 213 5.79 -11.81 -21.70
CA GLN A 213 7.15 -12.35 -21.75
C GLN A 213 7.12 -13.82 -22.11
N ALA A 214 7.88 -14.23 -23.13
CA ALA A 214 8.07 -15.63 -23.46
C ALA A 214 8.63 -16.39 -22.25
N SER A 215 8.09 -17.58 -21.96
CA SER A 215 8.54 -18.42 -20.84
C SER A 215 9.44 -19.54 -21.35
N GLU A 216 10.51 -19.81 -20.59
CA GLU A 216 11.36 -20.96 -20.80
C GLU A 216 10.68 -22.25 -20.28
N PRO A 217 11.07 -23.43 -20.79
CA PRO A 217 10.56 -24.70 -20.29
C PRO A 217 10.77 -24.86 -18.78
N GLY A 218 9.72 -25.27 -18.08
CA GLY A 218 9.76 -25.49 -16.62
C GLY A 218 9.43 -24.24 -15.78
N HIS A 219 9.20 -23.09 -16.37
CA HIS A 219 8.67 -21.92 -15.71
C HIS A 219 7.14 -21.79 -15.89
N PRO A 220 6.43 -21.04 -15.03
CA PRO A 220 5.00 -20.78 -15.25
C PRO A 220 4.76 -20.19 -16.64
N ALA A 221 3.80 -20.77 -17.35
CA ALA A 221 3.50 -20.36 -18.71
C ALA A 221 2.02 -20.56 -19.04
N TRP A 222 1.48 -19.68 -19.87
CA TRP A 222 0.13 -19.72 -20.41
C TRP A 222 0.18 -19.57 -21.93
N ASP A 223 -0.78 -20.15 -22.61
CA ASP A 223 -0.91 -20.00 -24.07
C ASP A 223 -1.31 -18.58 -24.44
N SER A 224 -0.68 -18.04 -25.49
CA SER A 224 -1.01 -16.74 -26.06
C SER A 224 -0.85 -16.76 -27.59
N PRO A 225 -1.34 -15.73 -28.33
CA PRO A 225 -1.09 -15.59 -29.76
C PRO A 225 0.40 -15.51 -30.16
N TRP A 226 1.27 -15.17 -29.19
CA TRP A 226 2.72 -15.02 -29.43
C TRP A 226 3.52 -16.24 -28.97
N GLY A 227 2.86 -17.24 -28.42
CA GLY A 227 3.47 -18.44 -27.87
C GLY A 227 3.26 -18.58 -26.37
N ALA A 228 3.84 -19.63 -25.80
CA ALA A 228 3.81 -19.86 -24.36
C ALA A 228 4.60 -18.78 -23.62
N GLY A 229 3.98 -18.17 -22.61
CA GLY A 229 4.58 -17.06 -21.90
C GLY A 229 3.83 -16.69 -20.62
N ARG A 230 4.20 -15.57 -20.06
CA ARG A 230 3.63 -15.03 -18.82
C ARG A 230 3.44 -13.51 -18.89
N PRO A 231 2.55 -12.94 -18.07
CA PRO A 231 2.42 -11.50 -17.91
C PRO A 231 3.72 -10.81 -17.52
N GLY A 232 3.94 -9.59 -18.01
CA GLY A 232 4.95 -8.70 -17.47
C GLY A 232 4.42 -7.99 -16.22
N TRP A 233 5.26 -7.83 -15.20
CA TRP A 233 4.89 -7.29 -13.89
C TRP A 233 4.08 -5.98 -13.93
N HIS A 234 4.45 -5.02 -14.79
CA HIS A 234 3.72 -3.74 -14.88
C HIS A 234 2.35 -3.91 -15.53
N ALA A 235 2.23 -4.82 -16.49
CA ALA A 235 1.01 -5.11 -17.22
C ALA A 235 -0.04 -5.84 -16.35
N GLU A 236 0.41 -6.66 -15.38
CA GLU A 236 -0.49 -7.32 -14.42
C GLU A 236 -1.35 -6.30 -13.69
N CYS A 237 -0.69 -5.31 -13.06
CA CYS A 237 -1.39 -4.27 -12.31
C CYS A 237 -2.27 -3.41 -13.23
N ALA A 238 -1.82 -3.07 -14.44
CA ALA A 238 -2.62 -2.33 -15.39
C ALA A 238 -3.90 -3.10 -15.77
N ALA A 239 -3.76 -4.38 -16.12
CA ALA A 239 -4.89 -5.23 -16.49
C ALA A 239 -5.86 -5.46 -15.32
N MET A 240 -5.36 -5.70 -14.12
CA MET A 240 -6.19 -5.87 -12.91
C MET A 240 -6.95 -4.59 -12.56
N ALA A 241 -6.27 -3.43 -12.58
CA ALA A 241 -6.90 -2.15 -12.26
C ALA A 241 -7.99 -1.77 -13.28
N LEU A 242 -7.70 -1.91 -14.58
CA LEU A 242 -8.68 -1.65 -15.63
C LEU A 242 -9.87 -2.62 -15.57
N SER A 243 -9.64 -3.86 -15.16
CA SER A 243 -10.72 -4.86 -15.03
C SER A 243 -11.63 -4.57 -13.85
N VAL A 244 -11.11 -4.03 -12.73
CA VAL A 244 -11.87 -3.73 -11.53
C VAL A 244 -12.56 -2.38 -11.62
N PHE A 245 -11.83 -1.33 -12.03
CA PHE A 245 -12.31 0.06 -11.95
C PHE A 245 -12.59 0.73 -13.30
N GLY A 246 -12.30 0.05 -14.40
CA GLY A 246 -12.45 0.64 -15.74
C GLY A 246 -11.30 1.60 -16.06
N VAL A 247 -11.62 2.72 -16.69
CA VAL A 247 -10.65 3.60 -17.35
C VAL A 247 -9.74 4.42 -16.43
N GLY A 248 -10.02 4.45 -15.12
CA GLY A 248 -9.18 5.22 -14.19
C GLY A 248 -9.60 5.08 -12.73
N VAL A 249 -8.73 5.59 -11.84
CA VAL A 249 -8.90 5.55 -10.39
C VAL A 249 -8.81 6.95 -9.78
N ASP A 250 -9.34 7.12 -8.58
CA ASP A 250 -9.25 8.39 -7.87
C ASP A 250 -7.88 8.52 -7.19
N VAL A 251 -7.41 7.46 -6.53
CA VAL A 251 -6.07 7.41 -5.93
C VAL A 251 -5.39 6.11 -6.33
N HIS A 252 -4.15 6.22 -6.82
CA HIS A 252 -3.25 5.09 -6.96
C HIS A 252 -2.21 5.15 -5.85
N ALA A 253 -2.09 4.08 -5.06
CA ALA A 253 -1.30 4.03 -3.85
C ALA A 253 -0.25 2.92 -3.86
N GLY A 254 0.85 3.14 -3.16
CA GLY A 254 1.92 2.17 -2.95
C GLY A 254 3.15 2.80 -2.31
N GLY A 255 4.23 2.05 -2.17
CA GLY A 255 5.51 2.57 -1.73
C GLY A 255 6.12 3.58 -2.72
N LYS A 256 6.91 4.51 -2.24
CA LYS A 256 7.59 5.52 -3.05
C LYS A 256 8.52 4.90 -4.11
N ASP A 257 9.09 3.75 -3.81
CA ASP A 257 9.93 2.96 -4.72
C ASP A 257 9.17 2.42 -5.93
N LEU A 258 7.85 2.28 -5.86
CA LEU A 258 7.01 1.89 -7.00
C LEU A 258 6.74 3.04 -7.98
N ARG A 259 7.04 4.31 -7.63
CA ARG A 259 6.79 5.47 -8.49
C ARG A 259 7.39 5.27 -9.88
N PHE A 260 8.62 4.75 -9.93
CA PHE A 260 9.28 4.32 -11.16
C PHE A 260 10.11 3.05 -10.88
N PRO A 261 10.07 2.04 -11.73
CA PRO A 261 9.38 1.99 -13.04
C PRO A 261 7.88 1.67 -12.96
N HIS A 262 7.42 0.99 -11.88
CA HIS A 262 6.16 0.26 -11.86
C HIS A 262 4.92 1.14 -12.14
N HIS A 263 4.68 2.18 -11.35
CA HIS A 263 3.51 3.05 -11.49
C HIS A 263 3.54 3.88 -12.77
N ALA A 264 4.71 4.31 -13.20
CA ALA A 264 4.87 5.06 -14.44
C ALA A 264 4.45 4.22 -15.67
N TYR A 265 4.90 2.96 -15.75
CA TYR A 265 4.52 2.05 -16.83
C TYR A 265 3.07 1.59 -16.73
N HIS A 266 2.58 1.28 -15.54
CA HIS A 266 1.18 0.95 -15.31
C HIS A 266 0.27 2.05 -15.87
N ALA A 267 0.47 3.31 -15.45
CA ALA A 267 -0.32 4.44 -15.93
C ALA A 267 -0.17 4.64 -17.45
N ALA A 268 1.05 4.53 -17.99
CA ALA A 268 1.29 4.68 -19.43
C ALA A 268 0.52 3.64 -20.24
N MET A 269 0.56 2.36 -19.85
CA MET A 269 -0.18 1.29 -20.50
C MET A 269 -1.70 1.50 -20.41
N ALA A 270 -2.20 1.84 -19.21
CA ALA A 270 -3.63 2.06 -18.97
C ALA A 270 -4.16 3.23 -19.81
N GLU A 271 -3.47 4.35 -19.83
CA GLU A 271 -3.87 5.53 -20.61
C GLU A 271 -3.78 5.29 -22.12
N THR A 272 -2.73 4.60 -22.57
CA THR A 272 -2.57 4.28 -23.98
C THR A 272 -3.66 3.32 -24.45
N PHE A 273 -3.98 2.31 -23.67
CA PHE A 273 -5.00 1.32 -23.99
C PHE A 273 -6.42 1.90 -24.02
N THR A 274 -6.72 2.79 -23.05
CA THR A 274 -8.08 3.35 -22.89
C THR A 274 -8.30 4.65 -23.65
N GLY A 275 -7.23 5.36 -24.00
CA GLY A 275 -7.31 6.73 -24.54
C GLY A 275 -7.70 7.77 -23.48
N VAL A 276 -7.79 7.41 -22.21
CA VAL A 276 -8.23 8.32 -21.13
C VAL A 276 -7.04 8.72 -20.25
N THR A 277 -6.83 10.02 -20.09
CA THR A 277 -5.75 10.63 -19.29
C THR A 277 -6.34 11.73 -18.39
N PRO A 278 -5.94 11.83 -17.11
CA PRO A 278 -5.01 10.95 -16.40
C PRO A 278 -5.66 9.63 -15.94
N TYR A 279 -4.89 8.57 -15.86
CA TYR A 279 -5.32 7.29 -15.28
C TYR A 279 -5.66 7.42 -13.78
N ALA A 280 -4.85 8.13 -13.01
CA ALA A 280 -5.08 8.39 -11.58
C ALA A 280 -5.22 9.90 -11.33
N ARG A 281 -6.25 10.29 -10.54
CA ARG A 281 -6.45 11.69 -10.14
C ARG A 281 -5.37 12.16 -9.16
N ALA A 282 -4.93 11.27 -8.26
CA ALA A 282 -3.84 11.51 -7.33
C ALA A 282 -3.02 10.23 -7.07
N TRP A 283 -1.83 10.43 -6.51
CA TRP A 283 -0.87 9.38 -6.18
C TRP A 283 -0.51 9.47 -4.70
N LEU A 284 -0.57 8.33 -3.99
CA LEU A 284 -0.07 8.19 -2.63
C LEU A 284 1.19 7.31 -2.66
N HIS A 285 2.35 7.93 -2.77
CA HIS A 285 3.65 7.25 -2.75
C HIS A 285 4.25 7.35 -1.34
N VAL A 286 3.98 6.36 -0.51
CA VAL A 286 4.42 6.34 0.90
C VAL A 286 5.93 6.25 1.00
N GLY A 287 6.52 7.09 1.84
CA GLY A 287 7.95 7.20 2.04
C GLY A 287 8.63 5.88 2.42
N THR A 288 9.89 5.76 2.04
CA THR A 288 10.69 4.55 2.28
C THR A 288 11.10 4.45 3.74
N VAL A 289 10.96 3.26 4.31
CA VAL A 289 11.48 2.94 5.65
C VAL A 289 12.84 2.25 5.51
N THR A 290 13.85 2.83 6.13
CA THR A 290 15.21 2.28 6.20
C THR A 290 15.53 1.76 7.61
N THR A 291 16.64 1.07 7.74
CA THR A 291 17.20 0.64 9.04
C THR A 291 18.71 0.84 8.97
N GLY A 292 19.25 1.68 9.86
CA GLY A 292 20.66 2.05 9.83
C GLY A 292 21.05 2.78 8.54
N GLY A 293 20.13 3.56 7.96
CA GLY A 293 20.32 4.29 6.71
C GLY A 293 20.25 3.45 5.44
N ALA A 294 19.99 2.13 5.53
CA ALA A 294 19.90 1.23 4.39
C ALA A 294 18.47 0.73 4.16
N LYS A 295 18.06 0.54 2.90
CA LYS A 295 16.78 -0.11 2.55
C LYS A 295 16.74 -1.51 3.17
N MET A 296 15.59 -1.88 3.73
CA MET A 296 15.39 -3.24 4.26
C MET A 296 15.45 -4.26 3.13
N ALA A 297 16.32 -5.24 3.29
CA ALA A 297 16.45 -6.35 2.34
C ALA A 297 16.85 -7.63 3.08
N LYS A 298 16.28 -8.77 2.66
CA LYS A 298 16.60 -10.07 3.24
C LYS A 298 18.10 -10.42 3.10
N SER A 299 18.68 -10.08 1.97
CA SER A 299 20.11 -10.29 1.69
C SER A 299 21.03 -9.47 2.62
N ALA A 300 20.55 -8.35 3.15
CA ALA A 300 21.26 -7.50 4.10
C ALA A 300 21.05 -7.94 5.56
N GLY A 301 20.08 -8.83 5.84
CA GLY A 301 19.76 -9.28 7.19
C GLY A 301 19.23 -8.17 8.11
N ASN A 302 18.73 -7.07 7.55
CA ASN A 302 18.30 -5.88 8.30
C ASN A 302 16.77 -5.69 8.30
N LEU A 303 16.00 -6.77 8.11
CA LEU A 303 14.55 -6.71 8.13
C LEU A 303 14.02 -6.46 9.55
N VAL A 304 13.10 -5.51 9.67
CA VAL A 304 12.29 -5.31 10.87
C VAL A 304 10.92 -5.92 10.61
N LEU A 305 10.64 -7.06 11.23
CA LEU A 305 9.41 -7.82 10.97
C LEU A 305 8.25 -7.28 11.80
N VAL A 306 7.07 -7.22 11.20
CA VAL A 306 5.83 -6.76 11.87
C VAL A 306 5.54 -7.59 13.12
N ARG A 307 5.64 -8.93 13.04
CA ARG A 307 5.40 -9.83 14.17
C ARG A 307 6.32 -9.57 15.35
N ASP A 308 7.59 -9.19 15.09
CA ASP A 308 8.57 -8.94 16.15
C ASP A 308 8.24 -7.64 16.89
N LEU A 309 7.76 -6.62 16.16
CA LEU A 309 7.27 -5.37 16.76
C LEU A 309 6.03 -5.63 17.63
N LEU A 310 5.09 -6.41 17.12
CA LEU A 310 3.83 -6.75 17.81
C LEU A 310 4.04 -7.68 19.04
N ALA A 311 5.17 -8.40 19.10
CA ALA A 311 5.53 -9.20 20.29
C ALA A 311 5.86 -8.30 21.52
N GLY A 312 6.34 -7.08 21.30
CA GLY A 312 6.74 -6.16 22.35
C GLY A 312 5.81 -4.97 22.59
N TYR A 313 4.98 -4.62 21.59
CA TYR A 313 4.17 -3.41 21.60
C TYR A 313 2.76 -3.64 21.06
N PRO A 314 1.75 -2.91 21.56
CA PRO A 314 0.40 -2.97 20.99
C PRO A 314 0.38 -2.45 19.55
N ALA A 315 -0.52 -2.98 18.73
CA ALA A 315 -0.68 -2.59 17.33
C ALA A 315 -0.88 -1.07 17.17
N ALA A 316 -1.62 -0.44 18.09
CA ALA A 316 -1.83 0.99 18.09
C ALA A 316 -0.53 1.80 18.21
N ALA A 317 0.45 1.34 19.00
CA ALA A 317 1.76 2.00 19.10
C ALA A 317 2.58 1.84 17.82
N VAL A 318 2.56 0.66 17.20
CA VAL A 318 3.23 0.42 15.90
C VAL A 318 2.59 1.28 14.82
N ARG A 319 1.25 1.35 14.77
CA ARG A 319 0.53 2.22 13.83
C ARG A 319 0.88 3.69 14.05
N LEU A 320 0.86 4.15 15.30
CA LEU A 320 1.18 5.54 15.64
C LEU A 320 2.63 5.88 15.23
N MET A 321 3.60 5.00 15.47
CA MET A 321 4.97 5.18 15.01
C MET A 321 5.05 5.41 13.51
N ILE A 322 4.25 4.68 12.72
CA ILE A 322 4.20 4.84 11.27
C ILE A 322 3.52 6.16 10.88
N LEU A 323 2.42 6.52 11.54
CA LEU A 323 1.54 7.63 11.17
C LEU A 323 1.97 9.01 11.71
N ASP A 324 2.84 9.06 12.71
CA ASP A 324 3.26 10.31 13.35
C ASP A 324 4.37 11.04 12.56
N ARG A 325 4.11 11.24 11.27
CA ARG A 325 4.98 11.93 10.30
C ARG A 325 4.21 12.28 9.04
N GLY A 326 4.85 12.90 8.06
CA GLY A 326 4.29 13.02 6.72
C GLY A 326 4.31 11.67 6.00
N TRP A 327 3.25 11.32 5.29
CA TRP A 327 3.16 10.02 4.59
C TRP A 327 4.21 9.86 3.48
N ALA A 328 4.69 10.95 2.88
CA ALA A 328 5.71 10.93 1.83
C ALA A 328 7.16 10.97 2.36
N ASP A 329 7.35 11.15 3.68
CA ASP A 329 8.65 11.30 4.29
C ASP A 329 9.38 9.95 4.35
N ASP A 330 10.62 9.92 3.87
CA ASP A 330 11.52 8.79 4.11
C ASP A 330 12.03 8.85 5.56
N TRP A 331 12.12 7.71 6.23
CA TRP A 331 12.58 7.67 7.62
C TRP A 331 13.34 6.40 7.97
N ASP A 332 14.21 6.54 8.97
CA ASP A 332 15.02 5.43 9.47
C ASP A 332 14.43 4.88 10.76
N TYR A 333 14.14 3.57 10.77
CA TYR A 333 13.63 2.91 11.95
C TYR A 333 14.72 2.77 13.02
N ARG A 334 14.37 3.14 14.24
CA ARG A 334 15.15 2.90 15.46
C ARG A 334 14.18 2.49 16.57
N PRO A 335 14.61 1.61 17.48
CA PRO A 335 13.74 1.13 18.59
C PRO A 335 13.14 2.26 19.44
N ASP A 336 13.89 3.35 19.68
CA ASP A 336 13.45 4.51 20.45
C ASP A 336 12.21 5.21 19.85
N LEU A 337 11.99 5.09 18.54
CA LEU A 337 10.79 5.64 17.88
C LEU A 337 9.51 4.92 18.33
N LEU A 338 9.61 3.64 18.63
CA LEU A 338 8.47 2.87 19.09
C LEU A 338 8.13 3.18 20.54
N ASP A 339 9.16 3.38 21.41
CA ASP A 339 8.97 3.86 22.77
C ASP A 339 8.33 5.26 22.80
N ALA A 340 8.80 6.15 21.94
CA ALA A 340 8.24 7.51 21.80
C ALA A 340 6.77 7.46 21.33
N ALA A 341 6.45 6.58 20.37
CA ALA A 341 5.09 6.39 19.88
C ALA A 341 4.17 5.83 20.99
N ALA A 342 4.64 4.85 21.76
CA ALA A 342 3.88 4.32 22.91
C ALA A 342 3.59 5.41 23.95
N ALA A 343 4.57 6.23 24.30
CA ALA A 343 4.37 7.35 25.23
C ALA A 343 3.41 8.41 24.67
N ARG A 344 3.44 8.67 23.35
CA ARG A 344 2.52 9.60 22.71
C ARG A 344 1.10 9.04 22.64
N LEU A 345 0.94 7.74 22.45
CA LEU A 345 -0.33 7.03 22.48
C LEU A 345 -1.00 7.14 23.87
N GLU A 346 -0.24 6.95 24.94
CA GLU A 346 -0.73 7.14 26.31
C GLU A 346 -1.22 8.58 26.56
N ARG A 347 -0.52 9.57 26.01
CA ARG A 347 -0.98 10.97 26.07
C ARG A 347 -2.32 11.16 25.35
N LEU A 348 -2.49 10.53 24.18
CA LEU A 348 -3.73 10.57 23.41
C LEU A 348 -4.87 9.91 24.19
N TYR A 349 -4.64 8.75 24.81
CA TYR A 349 -5.64 8.07 25.63
C TYR A 349 -6.00 8.87 26.88
N SER A 350 -5.01 9.46 27.55
CA SER A 350 -5.26 10.36 28.67
C SER A 350 -6.10 11.57 28.26
N ALA A 351 -5.85 12.10 27.07
CA ALA A 351 -6.64 13.19 26.50
C ALA A 351 -8.07 12.74 26.18
N ALA A 352 -8.24 11.54 25.63
CA ALA A 352 -9.55 10.96 25.31
C ALA A 352 -10.45 10.76 26.54
N GLY A 353 -9.85 10.52 27.73
CA GLY A 353 -10.56 10.40 29.00
C GLY A 353 -10.93 11.73 29.65
N ARG A 354 -10.42 12.87 29.18
CA ARG A 354 -10.77 14.18 29.72
C ARG A 354 -12.17 14.62 29.32
N TRP A 355 -12.85 15.34 30.22
CA TRP A 355 -14.03 16.08 29.80
C TRP A 355 -13.58 17.28 28.95
N ALA A 356 -14.22 17.48 27.80
CA ALA A 356 -14.00 18.66 26.95
C ALA A 356 -15.28 19.50 26.92
N ALA A 357 -15.12 20.82 26.97
CA ALA A 357 -16.24 21.76 26.85
C ALA A 357 -16.83 21.81 25.45
N ASP A 358 -16.07 21.35 24.45
CA ASP A 358 -16.44 21.33 23.04
C ASP A 358 -16.19 19.93 22.47
N ASP A 359 -17.26 19.31 21.96
CA ASP A 359 -17.23 18.02 21.28
C ASP A 359 -17.05 18.17 19.75
N ASP A 360 -16.61 19.36 19.27
CA ASP A 360 -16.42 19.63 17.85
C ASP A 360 -15.24 18.84 17.28
N VAL A 361 -15.55 17.82 16.50
CA VAL A 361 -14.57 17.00 15.79
C VAL A 361 -14.18 17.57 14.41
N THR A 362 -14.71 18.74 14.01
CA THR A 362 -14.46 19.34 12.68
C THR A 362 -13.00 19.70 12.50
N GLY A 363 -12.29 20.05 13.57
CA GLY A 363 -10.84 20.27 13.58
C GLY A 363 -10.07 19.06 13.08
N ILE A 364 -10.40 17.86 13.59
CA ILE A 364 -9.81 16.59 13.14
C ILE A 364 -10.07 16.38 11.63
N GLY A 365 -11.32 16.56 11.20
CA GLY A 365 -11.69 16.39 9.79
C GLY A 365 -10.90 17.31 8.85
N ARG A 366 -10.73 18.58 9.23
CA ARG A 366 -9.94 19.54 8.45
C ARG A 366 -8.47 19.17 8.33
N LEU A 367 -7.85 18.73 9.45
CA LEU A 367 -6.44 18.35 9.49
C LEU A 367 -6.19 17.08 8.68
N LEU A 368 -7.03 16.05 8.83
CA LEU A 368 -6.91 14.82 8.05
C LEU A 368 -7.21 15.04 6.57
N ALA A 369 -8.17 15.89 6.22
CA ALA A 369 -8.46 16.25 4.82
C ALA A 369 -7.32 17.05 4.18
N ALA A 370 -6.51 17.75 4.97
CA ALA A 370 -5.35 18.50 4.51
C ALA A 370 -4.14 17.58 4.28
N ASP A 371 -4.23 16.74 3.26
CA ASP A 371 -3.16 15.83 2.81
C ASP A 371 -2.71 14.85 3.91
N LEU A 372 -3.67 14.32 4.70
CA LEU A 372 -3.41 13.38 5.81
C LEU A 372 -2.42 13.94 6.85
N ASN A 373 -2.62 15.17 7.27
CA ASN A 373 -1.75 15.78 8.29
C ASN A 373 -2.01 15.18 9.68
N VAL A 374 -1.61 13.91 9.83
CA VAL A 374 -1.80 13.12 11.05
C VAL A 374 -1.06 13.72 12.26
N PRO A 375 0.20 14.17 12.16
CA PRO A 375 0.89 14.74 13.31
C PRO A 375 0.13 15.94 13.93
N ALA A 376 -0.34 16.87 13.08
CA ALA A 376 -1.12 18.00 13.56
C ALA A 376 -2.49 17.57 14.12
N ALA A 377 -3.12 16.53 13.55
CA ALA A 377 -4.37 15.99 14.09
C ALA A 377 -4.16 15.37 15.50
N ILE A 378 -3.02 14.68 15.72
CA ILE A 378 -2.67 14.12 17.04
C ILE A 378 -2.43 15.24 18.06
N ASP A 379 -1.67 16.27 17.70
CA ASP A 379 -1.41 17.42 18.58
C ASP A 379 -2.72 18.10 18.95
N TYR A 380 -3.56 18.43 17.98
CA TYR A 380 -4.88 19.00 18.21
C TYR A 380 -5.74 18.13 19.12
N ALA A 381 -5.77 16.82 18.89
CA ALA A 381 -6.54 15.87 19.71
C ALA A 381 -6.04 15.80 21.16
N ILE A 382 -4.71 15.82 21.37
CA ILE A 382 -4.10 15.81 22.69
C ILE A 382 -4.40 17.13 23.44
N GLU A 383 -4.35 18.26 22.77
CA GLU A 383 -4.64 19.58 23.36
C GLU A 383 -6.11 19.71 23.73
N THR A 384 -7.00 19.41 22.80
CA THR A 384 -8.45 19.56 22.97
C THR A 384 -9.00 18.51 23.94
N GLY A 385 -8.60 17.25 23.82
CA GLY A 385 -9.11 16.11 24.61
C GLY A 385 -10.52 15.68 24.21
N GLY A 386 -11.18 14.90 25.07
CA GLY A 386 -12.59 14.52 24.90
C GLY A 386 -12.93 13.82 23.59
N ALA A 387 -14.01 14.24 22.94
CA ALA A 387 -14.50 13.64 21.68
C ALA A 387 -13.50 13.73 20.52
N PRO A 388 -12.78 14.85 20.27
CA PRO A 388 -11.73 14.90 19.25
C PRO A 388 -10.66 13.83 19.43
N ALA A 389 -10.18 13.59 20.65
CA ALA A 389 -9.17 12.57 20.90
C ALA A 389 -9.70 11.14 20.70
N ARG A 390 -10.91 10.85 21.18
CA ARG A 390 -11.58 9.56 20.92
C ARG A 390 -11.81 9.32 19.44
N MET A 391 -12.31 10.34 18.74
CA MET A 391 -12.58 10.25 17.31
C MET A 391 -11.31 9.99 16.52
N LEU A 392 -10.23 10.73 16.76
CA LEU A 392 -8.96 10.52 16.07
C LEU A 392 -8.41 9.11 16.32
N ALA A 393 -8.43 8.63 17.57
CA ALA A 393 -8.01 7.27 17.90
C ALA A 393 -8.80 6.23 17.10
N THR A 394 -10.11 6.40 16.99
CA THR A 394 -10.99 5.51 16.20
C THR A 394 -10.68 5.58 14.70
N VAL A 395 -10.58 6.78 14.13
CA VAL A 395 -10.33 6.98 12.70
C VAL A 395 -8.99 6.38 12.28
N LEU A 396 -7.95 6.54 13.08
CA LEU A 396 -6.61 6.04 12.75
C LEU A 396 -6.38 4.58 13.19
N GLY A 397 -7.38 3.92 13.81
CA GLY A 397 -7.25 2.55 14.33
C GLY A 397 -6.21 2.45 15.45
N LEU A 398 -6.22 3.43 16.35
CA LEU A 398 -5.35 3.51 17.54
C LEU A 398 -6.10 3.11 18.82
N SER A 399 -7.28 2.52 18.70
CA SER A 399 -8.12 2.10 19.84
C SER A 399 -8.02 0.59 20.07
#